data_5b61c75ac821fba5352ac542e6c88dea
#
_entry.id   5b61c75ac821fba5352ac542e6c88dea
#
_cell.length_a   1.000
_cell.length_b   1.000
_cell.length_c   1.000
_cell.angle_alpha   90.00
_cell.angle_beta   90.00
_cell.angle_gamma   90.00
#
_symmetry.space_group_name_H-M   'P 1'
#
loop_
_entity.id
_entity.type
_entity.pdbx_description
1 polymer ?
#
loop_
_entity_poly.entity_id
_entity_poly.type
_entity_poly.pdbx_seq_one_letter_code
_entity_poly.pdbx_strand_id
1 'polypeptide(L)'
;NPKINLFFIAAKETMKSGLLPRALALAGSVSIKRTWREAGKDVSRNVDSRDLDNIKKAIQSGWVITFPQGTTKPYVPGRRGTAHIIKQLNPVVVPVVIDGYRRAFDKKGLRTKKRGSTMTMRFKPPMTFDLTASPQAILDQIMDAIEQSPMHQGIRTLEPVKNSENVG
;
A
#
# COMPACT_ATOMS: atom_id res chain seq x y z
N ASN A 1 26.18 6.64 -5.27
CA ASN A 1 24.75 6.58 -4.90
C ASN A 1 24.37 5.13 -4.69
N PRO A 2 23.95 4.74 -3.50
CA PRO A 2 23.41 3.40 -3.30
C PRO A 2 22.17 3.25 -4.19
N LYS A 3 22.15 2.22 -5.03
CA LYS A 3 20.97 1.91 -5.84
C LYS A 3 19.87 1.47 -4.90
N ILE A 4 18.83 2.27 -4.73
CA ILE A 4 17.67 1.94 -3.93
C ILE A 4 16.78 1.04 -4.79
N ASN A 5 16.67 -0.23 -4.43
CA ASN A 5 15.74 -1.14 -5.06
C ASN A 5 14.33 -0.89 -4.51
N LEU A 6 13.36 -0.77 -5.39
CA LEU A 6 11.95 -0.56 -5.06
C LEU A 6 11.13 -1.73 -5.58
N PHE A 7 10.42 -2.40 -4.68
CA PHE A 7 9.56 -3.54 -4.99
C PHE A 7 8.10 -3.21 -4.70
N PHE A 8 7.19 -3.81 -5.46
CA PHE A 8 5.74 -3.67 -5.27
C PHE A 8 5.12 -5.02 -5.00
N ILE A 9 4.27 -5.10 -3.98
CA ILE A 9 3.46 -6.29 -3.77
C ILE A 9 2.25 -6.24 -4.70
N ALA A 10 2.23 -7.14 -5.70
CA ALA A 10 1.14 -7.25 -6.65
C ALA A 10 0.45 -8.62 -6.58
N ALA A 11 -0.85 -8.64 -6.82
CA ALA A 11 -1.59 -9.90 -6.88
C ALA A 11 -1.23 -10.68 -8.15
N LYS A 12 -0.98 -11.98 -8.01
CA LYS A 12 -0.57 -12.87 -9.11
C LYS A 12 -1.57 -12.90 -10.27
N GLU A 13 -2.86 -12.69 -9.98
CA GLU A 13 -3.92 -12.63 -11.00
C GLU A 13 -3.79 -11.39 -11.90
N THR A 14 -3.22 -10.30 -11.38
CA THR A 14 -2.96 -9.09 -12.17
C THR A 14 -1.82 -9.31 -13.17
N MET A 15 -1.04 -10.41 -13.00
CA MET A 15 0.14 -10.72 -13.79
C MET A 15 -0.10 -11.82 -14.85
N LYS A 16 -1.35 -12.26 -15.05
CA LYS A 16 -1.63 -13.45 -15.89
C LYS A 16 -1.72 -13.19 -17.39
N SER A 17 -1.88 -11.97 -17.90
CA SER A 17 -1.99 -11.74 -19.35
C SER A 17 -1.64 -10.31 -19.78
N GLY A 18 -0.85 -10.20 -20.86
CA GLY A 18 -0.56 -8.96 -21.57
C GLY A 18 0.83 -8.37 -21.35
N LEU A 19 1.07 -7.20 -21.93
CA LEU A 19 2.32 -6.43 -21.80
C LEU A 19 2.49 -5.81 -20.41
N LEU A 20 1.40 -5.52 -19.71
CA LEU A 20 1.38 -4.93 -18.37
C LEU A 20 2.09 -5.78 -17.32
N PRO A 21 1.92 -7.12 -17.26
CA PRO A 21 2.68 -7.97 -16.34
C PRO A 21 4.20 -7.93 -16.55
N ARG A 22 4.64 -7.86 -17.81
CA ARG A 22 6.09 -7.75 -18.11
C ARG A 22 6.65 -6.41 -17.66
N ALA A 23 5.92 -5.31 -17.88
CA ALA A 23 6.31 -3.99 -17.42
C ALA A 23 6.36 -3.92 -15.88
N LEU A 24 5.39 -4.52 -15.18
CA LEU A 24 5.37 -4.59 -13.72
C LEU A 24 6.49 -5.48 -13.17
N ALA A 25 6.84 -6.58 -13.84
CA ALA A 25 7.96 -7.42 -13.46
C ALA A 25 9.29 -6.68 -13.59
N LEU A 26 9.46 -5.90 -14.67
CA LEU A 26 10.64 -5.04 -14.88
C LEU A 26 10.70 -3.89 -13.85
N ALA A 27 9.55 -3.43 -13.36
CA ALA A 27 9.45 -2.42 -12.30
C ALA A 27 9.68 -2.99 -10.88
N GLY A 28 10.12 -4.26 -10.74
CA GLY A 28 10.43 -4.86 -9.44
C GLY A 28 9.22 -5.36 -8.67
N SER A 29 8.14 -5.82 -9.33
CA SER A 29 6.99 -6.35 -8.61
C SER A 29 7.23 -7.75 -8.06
N VAL A 30 6.95 -7.93 -6.76
CA VAL A 30 6.89 -9.24 -6.08
C VAL A 30 5.45 -9.75 -6.17
N SER A 31 5.23 -10.86 -6.88
CA SER A 31 3.90 -11.41 -7.04
C SER A 31 3.49 -12.27 -5.84
N ILE A 32 2.30 -12.04 -5.30
CA ILE A 32 1.70 -12.84 -4.24
C ILE A 32 0.44 -13.53 -4.78
N LYS A 33 0.28 -14.83 -4.49
CA LYS A 33 -0.97 -15.54 -4.75
C LYS A 33 -2.09 -14.96 -3.88
N ARG A 34 -3.17 -14.49 -4.48
CA ARG A 34 -4.42 -14.21 -3.79
C ARG A 34 -5.14 -15.53 -3.49
N THR A 35 -4.89 -16.12 -2.33
CA THR A 35 -5.55 -17.36 -1.93
C THR A 35 -6.93 -17.15 -1.28
N TRP A 36 -7.42 -15.91 -1.20
CA TRP A 36 -8.65 -15.57 -0.46
C TRP A 36 -9.89 -15.30 -1.32
N ARG A 37 -9.88 -15.60 -2.61
CA ARG A 37 -11.07 -15.49 -3.46
C ARG A 37 -11.51 -16.84 -3.99
N GLU A 38 -11.92 -17.73 -3.10
CA GLU A 38 -12.82 -18.81 -3.45
C GLU A 38 -14.00 -18.80 -2.48
N ALA A 39 -15.17 -18.46 -3.03
CA ALA A 39 -16.50 -18.79 -2.48
C ALA A 39 -16.70 -18.52 -0.98
N GLY A 40 -16.84 -17.25 -0.56
CA GLY A 40 -17.59 -16.93 0.68
C GLY A 40 -17.15 -17.59 2.00
N LYS A 41 -16.08 -18.36 2.02
CA LYS A 41 -15.55 -19.02 3.22
C LYS A 41 -14.30 -18.29 3.69
N ASP A 42 -14.34 -17.84 4.93
CA ASP A 42 -13.21 -17.33 5.70
C ASP A 42 -12.17 -18.46 5.85
N VAL A 43 -11.34 -18.66 4.84
CA VAL A 43 -10.22 -19.56 4.95
C VAL A 43 -9.06 -18.74 5.49
N SER A 44 -8.82 -18.84 6.77
CA SER A 44 -7.60 -18.40 7.46
C SER A 44 -6.41 -19.18 6.87
N ARG A 45 -5.94 -18.76 5.72
CA ARG A 45 -4.72 -19.32 5.13
C ARG A 45 -3.58 -18.34 5.35
N ASN A 46 -2.58 -18.83 6.05
CA ASN A 46 -1.26 -18.21 6.13
C ASN A 46 -0.77 -17.85 4.72
N VAL A 47 -0.10 -16.71 4.60
CA VAL A 47 0.66 -16.36 3.38
C VAL A 47 1.52 -17.58 3.01
N ASP A 48 1.48 -18.01 1.75
CA ASP A 48 2.28 -19.15 1.28
C ASP A 48 3.75 -18.90 1.67
N SER A 49 4.40 -19.90 2.23
CA SER A 49 5.79 -19.80 2.71
C SER A 49 6.73 -19.26 1.64
N ARG A 50 6.54 -19.66 0.37
CA ARG A 50 7.33 -19.16 -0.76
C ARG A 50 7.10 -17.68 -1.04
N ASP A 51 5.86 -17.22 -0.94
CA ASP A 51 5.54 -15.81 -1.13
C ASP A 51 6.15 -14.97 0.00
N LEU A 52 6.15 -15.49 1.22
CA LEU A 52 6.78 -14.83 2.36
C LEU A 52 8.30 -14.74 2.22
N ASP A 53 8.96 -15.80 1.76
CA ASP A 53 10.40 -15.80 1.51
C ASP A 53 10.79 -14.78 0.43
N ASN A 54 9.98 -14.66 -0.62
CA ASN A 54 10.20 -13.66 -1.67
C ASN A 54 10.05 -12.23 -1.14
N ILE A 55 9.05 -11.99 -0.27
CA ILE A 55 8.86 -10.69 0.38
C ILE A 55 10.03 -10.39 1.31
N LYS A 56 10.48 -11.37 2.10
CA LYS A 56 11.65 -11.23 2.98
C LYS A 56 12.90 -10.83 2.21
N LYS A 57 13.19 -11.51 1.10
CA LYS A 57 14.32 -11.16 0.22
C LYS A 57 14.18 -9.75 -0.35
N ALA A 58 12.97 -9.34 -0.75
CA ALA A 58 12.73 -8.00 -1.26
C ALA A 58 12.96 -6.93 -0.17
N ILE A 59 12.47 -7.15 1.05
CA ILE A 59 12.68 -6.24 2.21
C ILE A 59 14.17 -6.13 2.54
N GLN A 60 14.92 -7.22 2.48
CA GLN A 60 16.37 -7.22 2.71
C GLN A 60 17.16 -6.50 1.60
N SER A 61 16.60 -6.43 0.40
CA SER A 61 17.25 -5.84 -0.78
C SER A 61 16.85 -4.40 -1.04
N GLY A 62 15.78 -3.89 -0.40
CA GLY A 62 15.29 -2.53 -0.65
C GLY A 62 13.94 -2.24 -0.01
N TRP A 63 13.24 -1.26 -0.58
CA TRP A 63 11.91 -0.86 -0.13
C TRP A 63 10.83 -1.69 -0.78
N VAL A 64 9.83 -2.08 0.02
CA VAL A 64 8.66 -2.82 -0.46
C VAL A 64 7.41 -1.99 -0.25
N ILE A 65 6.74 -1.63 -1.34
CA ILE A 65 5.46 -0.91 -1.31
C ILE A 65 4.31 -1.91 -1.29
N THR A 66 3.41 -1.73 -0.34
CA THR A 66 2.17 -2.49 -0.23
C THR A 66 0.96 -1.56 -0.20
N PHE A 67 -0.17 -2.04 -0.70
CA PHE A 67 -1.46 -1.36 -0.68
C PHE A 67 -2.44 -2.16 0.17
N PRO A 68 -2.61 -1.83 1.46
CA PRO A 68 -3.39 -2.66 2.39
C PRO A 68 -4.83 -2.93 1.93
N GLN A 69 -5.47 -1.98 1.27
CA GLN A 69 -6.83 -2.14 0.74
C GLN A 69 -6.90 -3.04 -0.49
N GLY A 70 -5.83 -3.10 -1.29
CA GLY A 70 -5.80 -3.83 -2.57
C GLY A 70 -6.84 -3.35 -3.58
N THR A 71 -7.26 -2.09 -3.47
CA THR A 71 -8.21 -1.41 -4.35
C THR A 71 -7.91 0.09 -4.41
N THR A 72 -8.39 0.74 -5.45
CA THR A 72 -8.32 2.20 -5.60
C THR A 72 -9.50 2.95 -4.98
N LYS A 73 -10.48 2.22 -4.42
CA LYS A 73 -11.60 2.84 -3.71
C LYS A 73 -11.12 3.32 -2.32
N PRO A 74 -11.37 4.58 -1.94
CA PRO A 74 -10.98 5.08 -0.63
C PRO A 74 -11.91 4.49 0.45
N TYR A 75 -11.41 4.47 1.68
CA TYR A 75 -12.14 4.09 2.91
C TYR A 75 -12.75 2.68 2.88
N VAL A 76 -12.28 1.82 2.00
CA VAL A 76 -12.64 0.40 2.01
C VAL A 76 -11.79 -0.32 3.06
N PRO A 77 -12.34 -1.27 3.80
CA PRO A 77 -11.57 -2.03 4.78
C PRO A 77 -10.30 -2.63 4.21
N GLY A 78 -9.22 -2.55 4.96
CA GLY A 78 -7.95 -3.15 4.60
C GLY A 78 -8.02 -4.68 4.63
N ARG A 79 -7.00 -5.32 4.04
CA ARG A 79 -6.85 -6.78 4.01
C ARG A 79 -5.75 -7.21 4.96
N ARG A 80 -5.99 -8.26 5.72
CA ARG A 80 -5.07 -8.76 6.77
C ARG A 80 -3.70 -9.20 6.25
N GLY A 81 -3.52 -9.37 4.94
CA GLY A 81 -2.25 -9.82 4.35
C GLY A 81 -1.05 -8.95 4.75
N THR A 82 -1.20 -7.63 4.73
CA THR A 82 -0.14 -6.70 5.17
C THR A 82 0.19 -6.89 6.66
N ALA A 83 -0.81 -7.04 7.51
CA ALA A 83 -0.60 -7.28 8.93
C ALA A 83 0.09 -8.62 9.22
N HIS A 84 -0.23 -9.67 8.46
CA HIS A 84 0.47 -10.96 8.57
C HIS A 84 1.95 -10.85 8.18
N ILE A 85 2.28 -10.12 7.11
CA ILE A 85 3.67 -9.86 6.70
C ILE A 85 4.41 -9.14 7.83
N ILE A 86 3.81 -8.12 8.44
CA ILE A 86 4.40 -7.36 9.54
C ILE A 86 4.66 -8.27 10.75
N LYS A 87 3.68 -9.09 11.16
CA LYS A 87 3.85 -10.01 12.29
C LYS A 87 4.97 -11.02 12.07
N GLN A 88 5.17 -11.47 10.84
CA GLN A 88 6.15 -12.54 10.54
C GLN A 88 7.55 -11.99 10.26
N LEU A 89 7.67 -10.81 9.68
CA LEU A 89 8.95 -10.26 9.24
C LEU A 89 9.42 -9.06 10.05
N ASN A 90 8.55 -8.46 10.87
CA ASN A 90 8.82 -7.27 11.68
C ASN A 90 9.60 -6.16 10.94
N PRO A 91 9.14 -5.74 9.75
CA PRO A 91 9.82 -4.69 9.01
C PRO A 91 9.56 -3.32 9.62
N VAL A 92 10.45 -2.36 9.35
CA VAL A 92 10.13 -0.94 9.57
C VAL A 92 9.06 -0.52 8.57
N VAL A 93 7.94 0.00 9.07
CA VAL A 93 6.79 0.43 8.25
C VAL A 93 6.71 1.94 8.21
N VAL A 94 6.75 2.50 7.01
CA VAL A 94 6.58 3.95 6.79
C VAL A 94 5.24 4.18 6.11
N PRO A 95 4.25 4.78 6.82
CA PRO A 95 2.97 5.11 6.20
C PRO A 95 3.12 6.23 5.18
N VAL A 96 2.45 6.08 4.03
CA VAL A 96 2.44 7.10 2.99
C VAL A 96 0.99 7.47 2.66
N VAL A 97 0.65 8.74 2.86
CA VAL A 97 -0.66 9.29 2.51
C VAL A 97 -0.58 9.91 1.13
N ILE A 98 -1.46 9.45 0.24
CA ILE A 98 -1.54 9.95 -1.14
C ILE A 98 -2.92 10.58 -1.35
N ASP A 99 -2.95 11.84 -1.78
CA ASP A 99 -4.19 12.55 -2.10
C ASP A 99 -4.15 13.20 -3.47
N GLY A 100 -5.34 13.56 -4.00
CA GLY A 100 -5.51 14.27 -5.26
C GLY A 100 -5.61 13.39 -6.50
N TYR A 101 -5.16 12.15 -6.48
CA TYR A 101 -5.16 11.27 -7.66
C TYR A 101 -6.55 11.09 -8.28
N ARG A 102 -7.59 10.90 -7.48
CA ARG A 102 -8.96 10.73 -7.98
C ARG A 102 -9.59 12.01 -8.54
N ARG A 103 -9.05 13.16 -8.16
CA ARG A 103 -9.42 14.45 -8.77
C ARG A 103 -8.74 14.64 -10.11
N ALA A 104 -7.46 14.24 -10.19
CA ALA A 104 -6.63 14.40 -11.37
C ALA A 104 -6.94 13.39 -12.47
N PHE A 105 -7.21 12.13 -12.11
CA PHE A 105 -7.35 11.01 -13.05
C PHE A 105 -8.72 10.34 -13.01
N ASP A 106 -9.05 9.65 -14.10
CA ASP A 106 -10.24 8.81 -14.19
C ASP A 106 -10.17 7.59 -13.25
N LYS A 107 -11.24 6.79 -13.18
CA LYS A 107 -11.30 5.60 -12.33
C LYS A 107 -10.24 4.54 -12.68
N LYS A 108 -9.76 4.52 -13.92
CA LYS A 108 -8.72 3.59 -14.39
C LYS A 108 -7.31 4.14 -14.19
N GLY A 109 -7.16 5.44 -13.85
CA GLY A 109 -5.88 6.11 -13.69
C GLY A 109 -5.13 6.39 -15.00
N LEU A 110 -5.79 6.22 -16.14
CA LEU A 110 -5.16 6.30 -17.46
C LEU A 110 -5.38 7.64 -18.16
N ARG A 111 -6.45 8.36 -17.80
CA ARG A 111 -6.81 9.63 -18.45
C ARG A 111 -6.89 10.75 -17.42
N THR A 112 -6.31 11.89 -17.75
CA THR A 112 -6.43 13.10 -16.94
C THR A 112 -7.86 13.63 -17.01
N LYS A 113 -8.51 13.78 -15.84
CA LYS A 113 -9.86 14.37 -15.71
C LYS A 113 -9.79 15.89 -15.61
N LYS A 114 -8.86 16.38 -14.79
CA LYS A 114 -8.75 17.80 -14.48
C LYS A 114 -7.29 18.20 -14.48
N ARG A 115 -6.91 19.13 -15.37
CA ARG A 115 -5.59 19.75 -15.36
C ARG A 115 -5.46 20.71 -14.17
N GLY A 116 -4.23 20.90 -13.67
CA GLY A 116 -3.97 21.75 -12.50
C GLY A 116 -4.46 21.18 -11.17
N SER A 117 -4.80 19.89 -11.10
CA SER A 117 -5.11 19.25 -9.81
C SER A 117 -3.84 19.04 -9.01
N THR A 118 -3.82 19.51 -7.77
CA THR A 118 -2.74 19.22 -6.82
C THR A 118 -2.82 17.77 -6.37
N MET A 119 -1.71 17.08 -6.48
CA MET A 119 -1.50 15.74 -5.93
C MET A 119 -0.46 15.85 -4.83
N THR A 120 -0.72 15.25 -3.68
CA THR A 120 0.20 15.27 -2.55
C THR A 120 0.59 13.86 -2.15
N MET A 121 1.83 13.71 -1.70
CA MET A 121 2.37 12.50 -1.10
C MET A 121 3.06 12.90 0.20
N ARG A 122 2.59 12.36 1.32
CA ARG A 122 3.14 12.65 2.64
C ARG A 122 3.66 11.38 3.27
N PHE A 123 4.93 11.37 3.64
CA PHE A 123 5.54 10.30 4.42
C PHE A 123 5.34 10.62 5.90
N LYS A 124 4.78 9.68 6.65
CA LYS A 124 4.65 9.78 8.10
C LYS A 124 5.86 9.12 8.80
N PRO A 125 6.08 9.40 10.09
CA PRO A 125 7.12 8.74 10.85
C PRO A 125 7.01 7.21 10.77
N PRO A 126 8.14 6.49 10.85
CA PRO A 126 8.14 5.05 10.91
C PRO A 126 7.31 4.54 12.09
N MET A 127 6.61 3.43 11.88
CA MET A 127 5.78 2.76 12.88
C MET A 127 6.41 1.46 13.32
N THR A 128 6.27 1.17 14.61
CA THR A 128 6.53 -0.13 15.22
C THR A 128 5.21 -0.72 15.72
N PHE A 129 5.12 -2.05 15.78
CA PHE A 129 3.89 -2.74 16.15
C PHE A 129 4.14 -3.72 17.29
N ASP A 130 3.14 -3.87 18.16
CA ASP A 130 3.09 -5.01 19.06
C ASP A 130 2.76 -6.27 18.25
N LEU A 131 3.74 -7.14 18.09
CA LEU A 131 3.60 -8.37 17.32
C LEU A 131 2.70 -9.41 18.01
N THR A 132 2.36 -9.21 19.29
CA THR A 132 1.40 -10.06 20.01
C THR A 132 -0.04 -9.66 19.69
N ALA A 133 -0.27 -8.42 19.25
CA ALA A 133 -1.58 -7.92 18.87
C ALA A 133 -2.22 -8.74 17.74
N SER A 134 -3.54 -8.70 17.64
CA SER A 134 -4.24 -9.38 16.55
C SER A 134 -3.89 -8.77 15.19
N PRO A 135 -3.91 -9.54 14.09
CA PRO A 135 -3.69 -8.99 12.74
C PRO A 135 -4.68 -7.87 12.39
N GLN A 136 -5.88 -7.90 12.95
CA GLN A 136 -6.86 -6.83 12.74
C GLN A 136 -6.43 -5.55 13.44
N ALA A 137 -5.97 -5.60 14.68
CA ALA A 137 -5.50 -4.42 15.42
C ALA A 137 -4.30 -3.75 14.73
N ILE A 138 -3.36 -4.53 14.21
CA ILE A 138 -2.24 -3.99 13.41
C ILE A 138 -2.76 -3.34 12.12
N LEU A 139 -3.70 -3.99 11.43
CA LEU A 139 -4.29 -3.44 10.21
C LEU A 139 -5.01 -2.12 10.47
N ASP A 140 -5.78 -2.01 11.55
CA ASP A 140 -6.52 -0.81 11.91
C ASP A 140 -5.57 0.36 12.18
N GLN A 141 -4.44 0.13 12.87
CA GLN A 141 -3.39 1.13 13.05
C GLN A 141 -2.80 1.60 11.71
N ILE A 142 -2.56 0.67 10.78
CA ILE A 142 -2.05 1.01 9.45
C ILE A 142 -3.08 1.84 8.68
N MET A 143 -4.35 1.41 8.69
CA MET A 143 -5.42 2.09 7.97
C MET A 143 -5.64 3.51 8.50
N ASP A 144 -5.49 3.70 9.79
CA ASP A 144 -5.55 5.01 10.41
C ASP A 144 -4.33 5.87 10.02
N ALA A 145 -3.13 5.31 10.12
CA ALA A 145 -1.89 6.00 9.76
C ALA A 145 -1.87 6.49 8.31
N ILE A 146 -2.41 5.71 7.36
CA ILE A 146 -2.52 6.12 5.94
C ILE A 146 -3.80 6.93 5.63
N GLU A 147 -4.56 7.33 6.66
CA GLU A 147 -5.79 8.13 6.54
C GLU A 147 -6.87 7.45 5.66
N GLN A 148 -6.99 6.14 5.78
CA GLN A 148 -7.98 5.34 5.05
C GLN A 148 -8.97 4.63 5.99
N SER A 149 -8.90 4.88 7.30
CA SER A 149 -9.92 4.42 8.24
C SER A 149 -11.24 5.21 8.06
N PRO A 150 -12.40 4.68 8.48
CA PRO A 150 -13.69 5.37 8.38
C PRO A 150 -13.70 6.75 9.03
N MET A 151 -12.89 6.99 10.07
CA MET A 151 -12.75 8.27 10.75
C MET A 151 -12.31 9.40 9.83
N HIS A 152 -11.52 9.09 8.80
CA HIS A 152 -11.01 10.08 7.84
C HIS A 152 -11.98 10.36 6.69
N GLN A 153 -13.12 9.68 6.65
CA GLN A 153 -14.14 9.92 5.63
C GLN A 153 -14.82 11.27 5.88
N GLY A 154 -14.63 12.21 4.96
CA GLY A 154 -15.25 13.55 5.05
C GLY A 154 -14.39 14.62 5.73
N ILE A 155 -13.27 14.28 6.37
CA ILE A 155 -12.38 15.24 7.06
C ILE A 155 -11.40 15.94 6.11
N ARG A 156 -11.30 15.54 4.86
CA ARG A 156 -10.41 16.17 3.86
C ARG A 156 -10.93 17.54 3.41
N THR A 157 -11.02 18.46 4.32
CA THR A 157 -10.94 19.89 4.05
C THR A 157 -9.48 20.22 3.76
N LEU A 158 -9.28 20.80 2.60
CA LEU A 158 -8.04 21.35 2.10
C LEU A 158 -7.41 22.28 3.15
N GLU A 159 -6.48 21.80 3.95
CA GLU A 159 -5.56 22.73 4.58
C GLU A 159 -4.59 23.21 3.47
N PRO A 160 -4.55 24.50 3.17
CA PRO A 160 -3.56 25.04 2.28
C PRO A 160 -2.19 24.75 2.88
N VAL A 161 -1.28 24.21 2.08
CA VAL A 161 0.14 24.16 2.41
C VAL A 161 0.56 25.59 2.74
N LYS A 162 0.78 25.89 4.01
CA LYS A 162 1.46 27.11 4.42
C LYS A 162 2.88 26.97 3.89
N ASN A 163 3.16 27.70 2.80
CA ASN A 163 4.52 27.94 2.39
C ASN A 163 5.23 28.59 3.58
N SER A 164 6.18 27.88 4.16
CA SER A 164 7.15 28.50 5.04
C SER A 164 8.08 29.31 4.13
N GLU A 165 7.63 30.49 3.75
CA GLU A 165 8.50 31.55 3.27
C GLU A 165 9.23 32.14 4.47
N ASN A 166 10.51 32.37 4.24
CA ASN A 166 11.46 33.20 4.98
C ASN A 166 12.18 32.55 6.17
N VAL A 167 13.37 32.03 5.84
CA VAL A 167 14.55 32.34 6.63
C VAL A 167 15.47 33.15 5.75
N GLY A 168 15.57 34.45 6.06
CA GLY A 168 16.55 35.37 5.52
C GLY A 168 17.96 35.05 6.00
#